data_804bb7c33f21e95c034d304152abc638
#
_entry.id   804bb7c33f21e95c034d304152abc638
#
_cell.length_a   1.000
_cell.length_b   1.000
_cell.length_c   1.000
_cell.angle_alpha   90.00
_cell.angle_beta   90.00
_cell.angle_gamma   90.00
#
_symmetry.space_group_name_H-M   'P 1'
#
loop_
_entity.id
_entity.type
_entity.pdbx_description
1 polymer ?
#
loop_
_entity_poly.entity_id
_entity_poly.type
_entity_poly.pdbx_seq_one_letter_code
_entity_poly.pdbx_strand_id
1 'polypeptide(L)'
;ERLEQLEAKAGSPSTPNLSGMPKGSSFQHDRMADTVARIADLRSEIDSLIAERDAEQKALEALIRRLSNADRRLVLRLRYLDSEEWEDVLFIAYGGKPDFNEKYDNYKQRVFRHHKQALAELEAISGNE
;
A
#
# COMPACT_ATOMS: atom_id res chain seq x y z
N GLU A 1 9.75 -4.00 -8.60
CA GLU A 1 10.81 -3.66 -9.55
C GLU A 1 12.06 -4.50 -9.32
N ARG A 2 12.50 -4.57 -8.08
CA ARG A 2 13.70 -5.33 -7.74
C ARG A 2 13.54 -6.82 -8.02
N LEU A 3 12.36 -7.35 -7.73
CA LEU A 3 12.06 -8.75 -8.01
C LEU A 3 12.04 -9.01 -9.52
N GLU A 4 11.43 -8.13 -10.27
CA GLU A 4 11.38 -8.24 -11.73
C GLU A 4 12.77 -8.23 -12.34
N GLN A 5 13.66 -7.38 -11.85
CA GLN A 5 15.02 -7.33 -12.34
C GLN A 5 15.76 -8.63 -12.07
N LEU A 6 15.56 -9.22 -10.92
CA LEU A 6 16.20 -10.50 -10.60
C LEU A 6 15.60 -11.63 -11.41
N GLU A 7 14.33 -11.66 -11.63
CA GLU A 7 13.68 -12.66 -12.45
C GLU A 7 14.12 -12.56 -13.90
N ALA A 8 14.18 -11.35 -14.44
CA ALA A 8 14.65 -11.13 -15.79
C ALA A 8 16.10 -11.61 -15.93
N LYS A 9 16.92 -11.36 -14.94
CA LYS A 9 18.31 -11.78 -14.95
C LYS A 9 18.44 -13.31 -14.87
N ALA A 10 17.64 -13.95 -14.04
CA ALA A 10 17.65 -15.39 -13.90
C ALA A 10 17.05 -16.09 -15.09
N GLY A 11 15.99 -15.51 -15.65
CA GLY A 11 15.29 -16.07 -16.80
C GLY A 11 15.90 -15.70 -18.12
N SER A 12 16.96 -14.93 -18.14
CA SER A 12 17.57 -14.51 -19.37
C SER A 12 18.26 -15.69 -20.08
N PRO A 13 17.72 -16.15 -21.17
CA PRO A 13 18.33 -17.25 -21.91
C PRO A 13 19.48 -16.79 -22.78
N SER A 14 19.94 -15.65 -22.54
CA SER A 14 20.87 -14.96 -23.41
C SER A 14 22.29 -15.40 -23.30
N THR A 15 22.53 -16.57 -22.77
CA THR A 15 23.86 -17.05 -22.65
C THR A 15 24.06 -18.32 -23.45
N PRO A 16 23.76 -18.26 -24.72
CA PRO A 16 23.88 -19.44 -25.56
C PRO A 16 25.32 -19.82 -25.85
N ASN A 17 26.24 -18.99 -25.55
CA ASN A 17 27.63 -19.18 -25.95
C ASN A 17 28.45 -20.02 -25.01
N LEU A 18 27.80 -20.75 -24.16
CA LEU A 18 28.47 -21.53 -23.16
C LEU A 18 28.93 -22.89 -23.65
N SER A 19 28.57 -23.20 -24.83
CA SER A 19 28.73 -24.53 -25.38
C SER A 19 30.15 -24.98 -25.54
N GLY A 20 31.12 -24.18 -25.32
CA GLY A 20 32.47 -24.61 -25.48
C GLY A 20 33.35 -24.45 -24.26
N MET A 21 32.75 -24.10 -23.13
CA MET A 21 33.56 -23.73 -21.97
C MET A 21 33.05 -24.42 -20.70
N PRO A 22 33.55 -25.61 -20.41
CA PRO A 22 33.10 -26.38 -19.24
C PRO A 22 33.24 -25.62 -17.92
N LYS A 23 34.34 -24.87 -17.76
CA LYS A 23 34.55 -24.12 -16.54
C LYS A 23 33.56 -22.97 -16.40
N GLY A 24 33.23 -22.33 -17.52
CA GLY A 24 32.23 -21.27 -17.51
C GLY A 24 30.84 -21.79 -17.20
N SER A 25 30.53 -22.98 -17.67
CA SER A 25 29.25 -23.61 -17.42
C SER A 25 29.01 -23.86 -15.92
N SER A 26 29.99 -24.39 -15.22
CA SER A 26 29.88 -24.65 -13.79
C SER A 26 29.73 -23.34 -12.99
N PHE A 27 30.51 -22.36 -13.32
CA PHE A 27 30.47 -21.05 -12.67
C PHE A 27 29.11 -20.37 -12.87
N GLN A 28 28.57 -20.42 -14.06
CA GLN A 28 27.28 -19.83 -14.35
C GLN A 28 26.13 -20.57 -13.71
N HIS A 29 26.27 -21.90 -13.61
CA HIS A 29 25.28 -22.69 -12.91
C HIS A 29 25.16 -22.28 -11.45
N ASP A 30 26.29 -22.04 -10.80
CA ASP A 30 26.31 -21.60 -9.42
C ASP A 30 25.72 -20.17 -9.29
N ARG A 31 26.01 -19.30 -10.24
CA ARG A 31 25.43 -17.96 -10.25
C ARG A 31 23.90 -17.98 -10.43
N MET A 32 23.43 -18.87 -11.28
CA MET A 32 21.99 -19.02 -11.46
C MET A 32 21.33 -19.56 -10.21
N ALA A 33 21.96 -20.52 -9.55
CA ALA A 33 21.45 -21.07 -8.31
C ALA A 33 21.36 -19.98 -7.23
N ASP A 34 22.40 -19.14 -7.12
CA ASP A 34 22.40 -18.02 -6.20
C ASP A 34 21.30 -17.01 -6.53
N THR A 35 21.11 -16.71 -7.81
CA THR A 35 20.07 -15.78 -8.24
C THR A 35 18.68 -16.32 -7.92
N VAL A 36 18.45 -17.61 -8.19
CA VAL A 36 17.17 -18.25 -7.88
C VAL A 36 16.92 -18.21 -6.37
N ALA A 37 17.95 -18.47 -5.57
CA ALA A 37 17.82 -18.43 -4.11
C ALA A 37 17.46 -17.00 -3.64
N ARG A 38 18.07 -15.97 -4.24
CA ARG A 38 17.73 -14.58 -3.92
C ARG A 38 16.30 -14.25 -4.30
N ILE A 39 15.84 -14.73 -5.44
CA ILE A 39 14.44 -14.51 -5.86
C ILE A 39 13.50 -15.15 -4.84
N ALA A 40 13.79 -16.36 -4.40
CA ALA A 40 12.97 -17.05 -3.41
C ALA A 40 12.95 -16.29 -2.09
N ASP A 41 14.09 -15.78 -1.65
CA ASP A 41 14.19 -14.97 -0.43
C ASP A 41 13.39 -13.68 -0.55
N LEU A 42 13.49 -13.00 -1.69
CA LEU A 42 12.74 -11.78 -1.93
C LEU A 42 11.24 -12.04 -1.96
N ARG A 43 10.81 -13.14 -2.57
CA ARG A 43 9.39 -13.50 -2.60
C ARG A 43 8.87 -13.74 -1.18
N SER A 44 9.64 -14.45 -0.38
CA SER A 44 9.29 -14.72 1.01
C SER A 44 9.18 -13.41 1.80
N GLU A 45 10.14 -12.50 1.60
CA GLU A 45 10.13 -11.19 2.24
C GLU A 45 8.92 -10.36 1.81
N ILE A 46 8.61 -10.35 0.51
CA ILE A 46 7.45 -9.65 -0.03
C ILE A 46 6.17 -10.21 0.57
N ASP A 47 6.04 -11.53 0.62
CA ASP A 47 4.85 -12.16 1.19
C ASP A 47 4.67 -11.80 2.65
N SER A 48 5.76 -11.72 3.42
CA SER A 48 5.72 -11.30 4.81
C SER A 48 5.27 -9.85 4.95
N LEU A 49 5.80 -8.96 4.09
CA LEU A 49 5.41 -7.55 4.11
C LEU A 49 3.95 -7.36 3.73
N ILE A 50 3.46 -8.12 2.76
CA ILE A 50 2.05 -8.07 2.37
C ILE A 50 1.17 -8.52 3.54
N ALA A 51 1.55 -9.59 4.22
CA ALA A 51 0.78 -10.08 5.36
C ALA A 51 0.74 -9.05 6.50
N GLU A 52 1.87 -8.42 6.79
CA GLU A 52 1.94 -7.36 7.79
C GLU A 52 1.05 -6.17 7.42
N ARG A 53 1.12 -5.76 6.16
CA ARG A 53 0.31 -4.65 5.67
C ARG A 53 -1.18 -4.97 5.76
N ASP A 54 -1.56 -6.18 5.38
CA ASP A 54 -2.95 -6.61 5.48
C ASP A 54 -3.44 -6.60 6.93
N ALA A 55 -2.61 -7.04 7.86
CA ALA A 55 -2.95 -7.03 9.28
C ALA A 55 -3.12 -5.61 9.79
N GLU A 56 -2.23 -4.69 9.42
CA GLU A 56 -2.32 -3.28 9.79
C GLU A 56 -3.57 -2.64 9.21
N GLN A 57 -3.87 -2.94 7.95
CA GLN A 57 -5.05 -2.40 7.28
C GLN A 57 -6.33 -2.87 7.97
N LYS A 58 -6.41 -4.15 8.32
CA LYS A 58 -7.56 -4.70 9.03
C LYS A 58 -7.71 -4.09 10.42
N ALA A 59 -6.60 -3.87 11.11
CA ALA A 59 -6.62 -3.23 12.42
C ALA A 59 -7.12 -1.79 12.31
N LEU A 60 -6.66 -1.05 11.32
CA LEU A 60 -7.13 0.31 11.08
C LEU A 60 -8.60 0.34 10.70
N GLU A 61 -9.04 -0.58 9.85
CA GLU A 61 -10.45 -0.69 9.49
C GLU A 61 -11.32 -0.94 10.70
N ALA A 62 -10.89 -1.82 11.59
CA ALA A 62 -11.61 -2.11 12.83
C ALA A 62 -11.71 -0.88 13.72
N LEU A 63 -10.64 -0.09 13.82
CA LEU A 63 -10.66 1.16 14.59
C LEU A 63 -11.63 2.17 13.98
N ILE A 64 -11.59 2.32 12.66
CA ILE A 64 -12.47 3.26 11.96
C ILE A 64 -13.94 2.89 12.20
N ARG A 65 -14.27 1.61 12.22
CA ARG A 65 -15.64 1.16 12.49
C ARG A 65 -16.12 1.56 13.88
N ARG A 66 -15.23 1.79 14.82
CA ARG A 66 -15.58 2.20 16.19
C ARG A 66 -15.95 3.67 16.29
N LEU A 67 -15.67 4.47 15.27
CA LEU A 67 -16.05 5.88 15.26
C LEU A 67 -17.57 6.02 15.24
N SER A 68 -18.08 6.98 16.00
CA SER A 68 -19.52 7.17 16.16
C SER A 68 -20.17 7.88 14.98
N ASN A 69 -19.41 8.70 14.26
CA ASN A 69 -19.95 9.56 13.23
C ASN A 69 -19.63 9.02 11.84
N ALA A 70 -20.66 8.90 10.99
CA ALA A 70 -20.49 8.35 9.64
C ALA A 70 -19.55 9.19 8.78
N ASP A 71 -19.59 10.51 8.91
CA ASP A 71 -18.72 11.39 8.13
C ASP A 71 -17.27 11.22 8.52
N ARG A 72 -17.01 11.05 9.81
CA ARG A 72 -15.65 10.79 10.29
C ARG A 72 -15.12 9.46 9.78
N ARG A 73 -15.96 8.41 9.80
CA ARG A 73 -15.59 7.12 9.24
C ARG A 73 -15.25 7.23 7.75
N LEU A 74 -16.10 7.93 7.01
CA LEU A 74 -15.89 8.11 5.56
C LEU A 74 -14.58 8.81 5.27
N VAL A 75 -14.31 9.92 5.95
CA VAL A 75 -13.08 10.69 5.71
C VAL A 75 -11.85 9.85 5.99
N LEU A 76 -11.81 9.15 7.12
CA LEU A 76 -10.65 8.32 7.44
C LEU A 76 -10.51 7.14 6.49
N ARG A 77 -11.61 6.53 6.11
CA ARG A 77 -11.58 5.43 5.15
C ARG A 77 -11.01 5.86 3.82
N LEU A 78 -11.51 6.96 3.28
CA LEU A 78 -11.04 7.48 2.00
C LEU A 78 -9.56 7.86 2.05
N ARG A 79 -9.15 8.53 3.10
CA ARG A 79 -7.78 9.04 3.19
C ARG A 79 -6.77 7.93 3.50
N TYR A 80 -7.07 7.03 4.42
CA TYR A 80 -6.09 6.08 4.95
C TYR A 80 -6.24 4.66 4.43
N LEU A 81 -7.44 4.22 4.11
CA LEU A 81 -7.63 2.89 3.53
C LEU A 81 -7.55 2.93 2.00
N ASP A 82 -8.22 3.90 1.40
CA ASP A 82 -8.28 4.02 -0.05
C ASP A 82 -7.17 4.90 -0.62
N SER A 83 -6.39 5.55 0.24
CA SER A 83 -5.25 6.39 -0.13
C SER A 83 -5.62 7.53 -1.08
N GLU A 84 -6.82 8.08 -0.93
CA GLU A 84 -7.29 9.17 -1.77
C GLU A 84 -6.61 10.49 -1.38
N GLU A 85 -6.35 11.32 -2.38
CA GLU A 85 -5.90 12.68 -2.14
C GLU A 85 -7.03 13.51 -1.55
N TRP A 86 -6.69 14.58 -0.84
CA TRP A 86 -7.69 15.41 -0.17
C TRP A 86 -8.76 15.95 -1.11
N GLU A 87 -8.37 16.31 -2.34
CA GLU A 87 -9.32 16.79 -3.34
C GLU A 87 -10.34 15.72 -3.69
N ASP A 88 -9.89 14.47 -3.81
CA ASP A 88 -10.75 13.34 -4.11
C ASP A 88 -11.64 12.99 -2.92
N VAL A 89 -11.10 13.06 -1.70
CA VAL A 89 -11.90 12.88 -0.50
C VAL A 89 -13.04 13.89 -0.46
N LEU A 90 -12.73 15.14 -0.73
CA LEU A 90 -13.71 16.22 -0.75
C LEU A 90 -14.79 15.97 -1.81
N PHE A 91 -14.39 15.60 -3.01
CA PHE A 91 -15.30 15.34 -4.10
C PHE A 91 -16.21 14.13 -3.82
N ILE A 92 -15.64 13.04 -3.32
CA ILE A 92 -16.41 11.83 -3.01
C ILE A 92 -17.42 12.12 -1.89
N ALA A 93 -16.99 12.87 -0.87
CA ALA A 93 -17.87 13.14 0.28
C ALA A 93 -18.97 14.14 -0.06
N TYR A 94 -18.67 15.20 -0.81
CA TYR A 94 -19.59 16.31 -1.00
C TYR A 94 -19.82 16.73 -2.45
N GLY A 95 -19.14 16.13 -3.41
CA GLY A 95 -19.20 16.52 -4.81
C GLY A 95 -20.60 16.46 -5.43
N GLY A 96 -21.50 15.66 -4.83
CA GLY A 96 -22.90 15.57 -5.29
C GLY A 96 -23.81 16.65 -4.79
N LYS A 97 -23.32 17.54 -3.92
CA LYS A 97 -24.14 18.63 -3.41
C LYS A 97 -24.32 19.71 -4.47
N PRO A 98 -25.56 20.28 -4.61
CA PRO A 98 -25.80 21.30 -5.64
C PRO A 98 -24.94 22.54 -5.50
N ASP A 99 -24.55 22.89 -4.28
CA ASP A 99 -23.75 24.07 -3.98
C ASP A 99 -22.28 23.78 -3.77
N PHE A 100 -21.81 22.61 -4.24
CA PHE A 100 -20.44 22.18 -4.01
C PHE A 100 -19.42 23.19 -4.52
N ASN A 101 -19.59 23.66 -5.75
CA ASN A 101 -18.66 24.61 -6.35
C ASN A 101 -18.69 25.97 -5.66
N GLU A 102 -19.88 26.43 -5.28
CA GLU A 102 -20.04 27.71 -4.61
C GLU A 102 -19.47 27.71 -3.21
N LYS A 103 -19.64 26.61 -2.49
CA LYS A 103 -19.21 26.45 -1.10
C LYS A 103 -18.03 25.51 -0.95
N TYR A 104 -17.21 25.44 -1.96
CA TYR A 104 -16.05 24.53 -1.99
C TYR A 104 -15.18 24.66 -0.74
N ASP A 105 -14.82 25.89 -0.36
CA ASP A 105 -13.98 26.12 0.80
C ASP A 105 -14.67 25.69 2.10
N ASN A 106 -15.97 25.88 2.19
CA ASN A 106 -16.73 25.46 3.37
C ASN A 106 -16.72 23.93 3.51
N TYR A 107 -16.93 23.21 2.42
CA TYR A 107 -16.87 21.75 2.43
C TYR A 107 -15.47 21.24 2.72
N LYS A 108 -14.46 21.92 2.19
CA LYS A 108 -13.06 21.60 2.47
C LYS A 108 -12.75 21.72 3.96
N GLN A 109 -13.19 22.79 4.58
CA GLN A 109 -13.02 22.99 6.02
C GLN A 109 -13.77 21.92 6.81
N ARG A 110 -14.95 21.53 6.34
CA ARG A 110 -15.75 20.48 6.99
C ARG A 110 -15.03 19.14 6.95
N VAL A 111 -14.42 18.78 5.82
CA VAL A 111 -13.64 17.55 5.70
C VAL A 111 -12.48 17.56 6.69
N PHE A 112 -11.73 18.66 6.75
CA PHE A 112 -10.60 18.75 7.69
C PHE A 112 -11.05 18.73 9.14
N ARG A 113 -12.20 19.28 9.44
CA ARG A 113 -12.78 19.22 10.79
C ARG A 113 -13.12 17.77 11.16
N HIS A 114 -13.78 17.06 10.25
CA HIS A 114 -14.08 15.65 10.48
C HIS A 114 -12.81 14.81 10.67
N HIS A 115 -11.81 15.10 9.88
CA HIS A 115 -10.51 14.43 9.99
C HIS A 115 -9.90 14.66 11.38
N LYS A 116 -9.84 15.91 11.81
CA LYS A 116 -9.29 16.26 13.11
C LYS A 116 -10.07 15.62 14.26
N GLN A 117 -11.39 15.67 14.19
CA GLN A 117 -12.25 15.08 15.20
C GLN A 117 -12.15 13.56 15.22
N ALA A 118 -12.03 12.95 14.05
CA ALA A 118 -11.88 11.50 13.94
C ALA A 118 -10.57 11.03 14.56
N LEU A 119 -9.47 11.72 14.28
CA LEU A 119 -8.18 11.37 14.87
C LEU A 119 -8.20 11.52 16.39
N ALA A 120 -8.85 12.56 16.90
CA ALA A 120 -9.00 12.76 18.34
C ALA A 120 -9.83 11.64 18.97
N GLU A 121 -10.89 11.23 18.30
CA GLU A 121 -11.74 10.14 18.79
C GLU A 121 -10.97 8.80 18.79
N LEU A 122 -10.20 8.52 17.74
CA LEU A 122 -9.37 7.32 17.68
C LEU A 122 -8.33 7.29 18.80
N GLU A 123 -7.72 8.43 19.05
CA GLU A 123 -6.74 8.56 20.14
C GLU A 123 -7.39 8.25 21.49
N ALA A 124 -8.58 8.76 21.73
CA ALA A 124 -9.33 8.48 22.93
C ALA A 124 -9.69 7.00 23.05
N ILE A 125 -10.11 6.38 21.96
CA ILE A 125 -10.43 4.96 21.93
C ILE A 125 -9.19 4.12 22.23
N SER A 126 -8.07 4.42 21.59
CA SER A 126 -6.82 3.70 21.79
C SER A 126 -6.26 3.89 23.19
N GLY A 127 -6.43 5.08 23.74
CA GLY A 127 -5.95 5.38 25.10
C GLY A 127 -6.71 4.66 26.18
N ASN A 128 -7.92 4.18 25.89
CA ASN A 128 -8.75 3.46 26.85
C ASN A 128 -8.51 1.93 26.81
N GLU A 129 -7.69 1.49 25.91
CA GLU A 129 -7.30 0.09 25.82
C GLU A 129 -6.00 -0.15 26.57
#